data_5c6e5c630bbc24186f2dfe62b55f9a6d
#
_entry.id   5c6e5c630bbc24186f2dfe62b55f9a6d
#
_cell.length_a   1.000
_cell.length_b   1.000
_cell.length_c   1.000
_cell.angle_alpha   90.00
_cell.angle_beta   90.00
_cell.angle_gamma   90.00
#
_symmetry.space_group_name_H-M   'P 1'
#
loop_
_entity.id
_entity.type
_entity.pdbx_description
1 polymer ?
#
loop_
_entity_poly.entity_id
_entity_poly.type
_entity_poly.pdbx_seq_one_letter_code
_entity_poly.pdbx_strand_id
1 'polypeptide(L)'
;PRGIGDENPPTAMPLRHEGLAYRFPFHTERKTYPYFDPIAQKPFDADYDGEEDVNGLSTYRFTQNVGVNGEGKPVAPITYPSLYGGNEDGKITTSAAMWGVPGEPNEQITMTRYYTAKRTFWVDPVSGTIVKESEQAHHYYARDGLKPEVTLVDYKLTSTRETVESQVNSARDERDRVALWSRVLPITFTAIGLIA
;
A
#
# COMPACT_ATOMS: atom_id res chain seq x y z
N PRO A 1 5.83 24.64 -7.29
CA PRO A 1 4.62 25.30 -7.74
C PRO A 1 4.91 25.94 -9.10
N ARG A 2 4.42 25.33 -10.19
CA ARG A 2 4.48 25.93 -11.51
C ARG A 2 3.62 27.17 -11.48
N GLY A 3 4.13 28.25 -12.06
CA GLY A 3 3.45 29.54 -12.08
C GLY A 3 2.09 29.47 -12.77
N ILE A 4 1.18 30.29 -12.30
CA ILE A 4 -0.11 30.53 -12.94
C ILE A 4 0.21 31.13 -14.33
N GLY A 5 0.11 30.32 -15.39
CA GLY A 5 0.42 30.77 -16.76
C GLY A 5 0.98 29.73 -17.70
N ASP A 6 1.11 28.47 -17.30
CA ASP A 6 1.51 27.39 -18.21
C ASP A 6 0.34 27.06 -19.15
N GLU A 7 0.42 27.53 -20.38
CA GLU A 7 -0.61 27.33 -21.43
C GLU A 7 -0.77 25.85 -21.86
N ASN A 8 0.10 24.96 -21.39
CA ASN A 8 0.02 23.52 -21.55
C ASN A 8 0.10 22.84 -20.19
N PRO A 9 -1.02 22.50 -19.56
CA PRO A 9 -0.98 21.63 -18.40
C PRO A 9 -0.31 20.31 -18.79
N PRO A 10 0.56 19.74 -17.93
CA PRO A 10 1.19 18.47 -18.25
C PRO A 10 0.12 17.44 -18.57
N THR A 11 0.21 16.84 -19.74
CA THR A 11 -0.70 15.76 -20.13
C THR A 11 -0.62 14.68 -19.07
N ALA A 12 -1.72 14.39 -18.41
CA ALA A 12 -1.77 13.31 -17.42
C ALA A 12 -1.39 12.01 -18.13
N MET A 13 -0.24 11.45 -17.82
CA MET A 13 0.10 10.12 -18.31
C MET A 13 -0.80 9.10 -17.62
N PRO A 14 -1.48 8.23 -18.38
CA PRO A 14 -2.27 7.16 -17.77
C PRO A 14 -1.34 6.26 -16.96
N LEU A 15 -1.60 6.17 -15.66
CA LEU A 15 -0.90 5.25 -14.79
C LEU A 15 -1.39 3.83 -15.09
N ARG A 16 -0.48 2.92 -15.46
CA ARG A 16 -0.80 1.51 -15.59
C ARG A 16 -0.98 0.92 -14.20
N HIS A 17 -2.21 0.64 -13.82
CA HIS A 17 -2.52 -0.12 -12.61
C HIS A 17 -2.29 -1.61 -12.88
N GLU A 18 -1.24 -2.16 -12.30
CA GLU A 18 -0.97 -3.61 -12.30
C GLU A 18 -1.05 -4.12 -10.85
N GLY A 19 -1.68 -5.29 -10.66
CA GLY A 19 -1.89 -5.87 -9.34
C GLY A 19 -3.22 -5.45 -8.68
N LEU A 20 -3.40 -5.95 -7.46
CA LEU A 20 -4.58 -5.62 -6.65
C LEU A 20 -4.48 -4.20 -6.11
N ALA A 21 -5.63 -3.56 -5.93
CA ALA A 21 -5.76 -2.30 -5.21
C ALA A 21 -7.09 -2.30 -4.46
N TYR A 22 -7.11 -1.81 -3.24
CA TYR A 22 -8.31 -1.67 -2.38
C TYR A 22 -8.96 -2.96 -1.90
N ARG A 23 -8.81 -4.10 -2.59
CA ARG A 23 -9.48 -5.35 -2.28
C ARG A 23 -8.72 -6.56 -2.81
N PHE A 24 -8.81 -7.69 -2.11
CA PHE A 24 -8.37 -9.00 -2.58
C PHE A 24 -9.51 -9.70 -3.37
N PRO A 25 -9.21 -10.77 -4.13
CA PRO A 25 -10.24 -11.53 -4.84
C PRO A 25 -11.25 -12.17 -3.89
N PHE A 26 -12.46 -12.40 -4.37
CA PHE A 26 -13.37 -13.35 -3.71
C PHE A 26 -12.69 -14.72 -3.60
N HIS A 27 -12.92 -15.41 -2.50
CA HIS A 27 -12.24 -16.67 -2.19
C HIS A 27 -10.71 -16.52 -2.23
N THR A 28 -10.22 -15.49 -1.52
CA THR A 28 -8.79 -15.24 -1.34
C THR A 28 -8.07 -16.50 -0.86
N GLU A 29 -7.02 -16.87 -1.56
CA GLU A 29 -6.21 -18.04 -1.25
C GLU A 29 -5.00 -17.67 -0.39
N ARG A 30 -4.38 -18.69 0.24
CA ARG A 30 -3.15 -18.55 1.04
C ARG A 30 -1.92 -18.52 0.12
N LYS A 31 -1.77 -17.47 -0.68
CA LYS A 31 -0.67 -17.28 -1.62
C LYS A 31 -0.28 -15.82 -1.73
N THR A 32 0.84 -15.54 -2.33
CA THR A 32 1.29 -14.19 -2.67
C THR A 32 0.40 -13.56 -3.72
N TYR A 33 0.08 -12.26 -3.53
CA TYR A 33 -0.64 -11.44 -4.49
C TYR A 33 0.15 -10.17 -4.81
N PRO A 34 0.26 -9.78 -6.10
CA PRO A 34 0.78 -8.47 -6.44
C PRO A 34 -0.22 -7.39 -5.99
N TYR A 35 0.21 -6.50 -5.08
CA TYR A 35 -0.62 -5.42 -4.56
C TYR A 35 0.03 -4.08 -4.89
N PHE A 36 -0.74 -3.18 -5.48
CA PHE A 36 -0.25 -1.91 -6.00
C PHE A 36 0.14 -0.94 -4.89
N ASP A 37 1.35 -0.38 -5.01
CA ASP A 37 1.80 0.73 -4.17
C ASP A 37 1.61 2.06 -4.90
N PRO A 38 0.78 2.99 -4.37
CA PRO A 38 0.47 4.24 -5.05
C PRO A 38 1.64 5.23 -5.09
N ILE A 39 2.59 5.12 -4.16
CA ILE A 39 3.76 6.00 -4.09
C ILE A 39 4.83 5.51 -5.08
N ALA A 40 5.15 4.23 -5.05
CA ALA A 40 6.08 3.63 -5.99
C ALA A 40 5.48 3.43 -7.39
N GLN A 41 4.13 3.54 -7.53
CA GLN A 41 3.38 3.39 -8.77
C GLN A 41 3.61 2.05 -9.49
N LYS A 42 3.81 1.01 -8.72
CA LYS A 42 3.98 -0.37 -9.20
C LYS A 42 3.54 -1.38 -8.14
N PRO A 43 3.26 -2.62 -8.54
CA PRO A 43 2.93 -3.67 -7.57
C PRO A 43 4.17 -4.16 -6.82
N PHE A 44 3.94 -4.56 -5.57
CA PHE A 44 4.85 -5.34 -4.74
C PHE A 44 4.08 -6.54 -4.19
N ASP A 45 4.79 -7.59 -3.86
CA ASP A 45 4.22 -8.80 -3.34
C ASP A 45 3.62 -8.56 -1.93
N ALA A 46 2.36 -8.93 -1.78
CA ALA A 46 1.69 -9.10 -0.50
C ALA A 46 1.71 -10.61 -0.18
N ASP A 47 2.63 -11.01 0.67
CA ASP A 47 2.86 -12.40 1.03
C ASP A 47 1.90 -12.84 2.12
N TYR A 48 1.30 -14.04 1.95
CA TYR A 48 0.51 -14.66 3.01
C TYR A 48 1.39 -14.96 4.23
N ASP A 49 0.97 -14.50 5.40
CA ASP A 49 1.74 -14.53 6.64
C ASP A 49 0.97 -15.14 7.82
N GLY A 50 -0.16 -15.81 7.54
CA GLY A 50 -0.93 -16.53 8.54
C GLY A 50 -2.38 -16.11 8.66
N GLU A 51 -3.01 -16.53 9.76
CA GLU A 51 -4.41 -16.24 10.08
C GLU A 51 -4.51 -15.52 11.42
N GLU A 52 -5.49 -14.61 11.53
CA GLU A 52 -5.77 -13.89 12.76
C GLU A 52 -7.28 -13.62 12.87
N ASP A 53 -7.83 -13.74 14.08
CA ASP A 53 -9.20 -13.31 14.34
C ASP A 53 -9.27 -11.80 14.53
N VAL A 54 -10.16 -11.16 13.79
CA VAL A 54 -10.43 -9.72 13.92
C VAL A 54 -11.91 -9.54 14.25
N ASN A 55 -12.21 -9.23 15.49
CA ASN A 55 -13.58 -9.03 16.00
C ASN A 55 -14.52 -10.21 15.69
N GLY A 56 -14.04 -11.46 15.87
CA GLY A 56 -14.80 -12.67 15.61
C GLY A 56 -14.92 -13.04 14.13
N LEU A 57 -14.10 -12.44 13.27
CA LEU A 57 -13.97 -12.78 11.87
C LEU A 57 -12.57 -13.39 11.63
N SER A 58 -12.51 -14.66 11.22
CA SER A 58 -11.25 -15.29 10.81
C SER A 58 -10.77 -14.64 9.53
N THR A 59 -9.57 -14.08 9.54
CA THR A 59 -8.95 -13.34 8.44
C THR A 59 -7.62 -13.97 8.03
N TYR A 60 -7.24 -13.77 6.77
CA TYR A 60 -5.89 -14.04 6.29
C TYR A 60 -5.05 -12.77 6.43
N ARG A 61 -3.84 -12.93 6.97
CA ARG A 61 -2.88 -11.86 7.09
C ARG A 61 -1.89 -11.89 5.94
N PHE A 62 -1.67 -10.72 5.34
CA PHE A 62 -0.70 -10.52 4.26
C PHE A 62 0.26 -9.41 4.66
N THR A 63 1.53 -9.59 4.35
CA THR A 63 2.58 -8.58 4.58
C THR A 63 3.19 -8.15 3.25
N GLN A 64 3.21 -6.84 2.99
CA GLN A 64 3.86 -6.22 1.84
C GLN A 64 5.07 -5.42 2.31
N ASN A 65 6.23 -5.69 1.71
CA ASN A 65 7.48 -4.98 1.97
C ASN A 65 7.88 -4.16 0.73
N VAL A 66 7.91 -2.83 0.85
CA VAL A 66 8.29 -1.91 -0.22
C VAL A 66 9.66 -1.32 0.11
N GLY A 67 10.69 -1.86 -0.51
CA GLY A 67 12.08 -1.42 -0.32
C GLY A 67 12.69 -1.74 1.05
N VAL A 68 11.99 -2.52 1.88
CA VAL A 68 12.47 -2.98 3.20
C VAL A 68 12.51 -4.50 3.30
N ASN A 69 13.25 -5.01 4.27
CA ASN A 69 13.18 -6.42 4.68
C ASN A 69 12.04 -6.66 5.70
N GLY A 70 11.89 -7.91 6.14
CA GLY A 70 10.89 -8.30 7.14
C GLY A 70 10.97 -7.54 8.47
N GLU A 71 12.15 -7.01 8.83
CA GLU A 71 12.36 -6.17 10.02
C GLU A 71 12.06 -4.68 9.79
N GLY A 72 11.74 -4.29 8.56
CA GLY A 72 11.48 -2.88 8.19
C GLY A 72 12.76 -2.08 7.89
N LYS A 73 13.93 -2.72 7.76
CA LYS A 73 15.17 -2.04 7.38
C LYS A 73 15.26 -1.85 5.88
N PRO A 74 15.71 -0.68 5.38
CA PRO A 74 15.92 -0.45 3.95
C PRO A 74 16.88 -1.48 3.33
N VAL A 75 16.47 -2.11 2.22
CA VAL A 75 17.29 -3.05 1.43
C VAL A 75 17.27 -2.70 -0.06
N ALA A 76 16.17 -2.10 -0.55
CA ALA A 76 16.03 -1.63 -1.92
C ALA A 76 15.07 -0.44 -1.95
N PRO A 77 15.38 0.69 -1.28
CA PRO A 77 14.49 1.82 -1.17
C PRO A 77 14.13 2.38 -2.55
N ILE A 78 12.90 2.88 -2.66
CA ILE A 78 12.32 3.29 -3.94
C ILE A 78 12.71 4.74 -4.23
N THR A 79 13.25 4.97 -5.41
CA THR A 79 13.34 6.29 -6.02
C THR A 79 12.35 6.34 -7.17
N TYR A 80 11.34 7.21 -7.10
CA TYR A 80 10.30 7.27 -8.13
C TYR A 80 9.95 8.71 -8.49
N PRO A 81 9.60 9.02 -9.75
CA PRO A 81 9.29 10.39 -10.18
C PRO A 81 8.22 11.09 -9.33
N SER A 82 7.24 10.36 -8.80
CA SER A 82 6.23 10.91 -7.89
C SER A 82 6.80 11.50 -6.60
N LEU A 83 8.00 11.04 -6.17
CA LEU A 83 8.70 11.55 -5.00
C LEU A 83 9.53 12.80 -5.28
N TYR A 84 9.77 13.12 -6.54
CA TYR A 84 10.77 14.12 -6.92
C TYR A 84 10.27 15.56 -6.91
N GLY A 85 8.95 15.77 -6.76
CA GLY A 85 8.41 17.12 -6.70
C GLY A 85 8.69 17.98 -7.93
N GLY A 86 8.83 17.35 -9.11
CA GLY A 86 9.16 18.01 -10.37
C GLY A 86 10.65 18.00 -10.72
N ASN A 87 11.52 17.44 -9.88
CA ASN A 87 12.92 17.20 -10.19
C ASN A 87 13.09 15.77 -10.71
N GLU A 88 13.42 15.61 -11.99
CA GLU A 88 13.49 14.31 -12.66
C GLU A 88 14.48 13.34 -12.01
N ASP A 89 15.57 13.86 -11.44
CA ASP A 89 16.60 13.04 -10.80
C ASP A 89 16.31 12.70 -9.34
N GLY A 90 15.30 13.32 -8.72
CA GLY A 90 15.01 13.19 -7.29
C GLY A 90 16.15 13.62 -6.37
N LYS A 91 17.09 14.38 -6.92
CA LYS A 91 18.31 14.84 -6.23
C LYS A 91 18.20 16.32 -5.89
N ILE A 92 18.62 16.65 -4.68
CA ILE A 92 18.73 18.02 -4.21
C ILE A 92 20.16 18.23 -3.74
N THR A 93 20.77 19.32 -4.20
CA THR A 93 22.09 19.78 -3.75
C THR A 93 21.92 21.06 -2.95
N THR A 94 22.35 21.04 -1.69
CA THR A 94 22.40 22.22 -0.84
C THR A 94 23.52 22.07 0.21
N SER A 95 23.73 23.09 1.04
CA SER A 95 24.80 23.06 2.03
C SER A 95 24.52 22.07 3.17
N ALA A 96 25.59 21.57 3.80
CA ALA A 96 25.50 20.73 4.99
C ALA A 96 24.67 21.38 6.09
N ALA A 97 24.82 22.69 6.28
CA ALA A 97 24.04 23.46 7.24
C ALA A 97 22.52 23.43 6.93
N MET A 98 22.13 23.55 5.65
CA MET A 98 20.73 23.48 5.22
C MET A 98 20.13 22.09 5.37
N TRP A 99 20.94 21.04 5.13
CA TRP A 99 20.54 19.66 5.38
C TRP A 99 20.45 19.32 6.87
N GLY A 100 21.14 20.07 7.74
CA GLY A 100 21.26 19.75 9.15
C GLY A 100 22.12 18.52 9.45
N VAL A 101 23.08 18.23 8.58
CA VAL A 101 23.96 17.05 8.69
C VAL A 101 25.40 17.49 9.04
N PRO A 102 26.23 16.59 9.61
CA PRO A 102 27.62 16.86 9.89
C PRO A 102 28.42 17.17 8.60
N GLY A 103 29.29 18.18 8.67
CA GLY A 103 30.15 18.63 7.58
C GLY A 103 30.51 20.12 7.76
N GLU A 104 31.34 20.66 6.85
CA GLU A 104 31.60 22.09 6.79
C GLU A 104 30.29 22.82 6.42
N PRO A 105 29.90 23.93 7.10
CA PRO A 105 28.59 24.57 6.93
C PRO A 105 28.19 24.87 5.48
N ASN A 106 29.17 25.23 4.64
CA ASN A 106 28.97 25.60 3.25
C ASN A 106 29.26 24.45 2.27
N GLU A 107 29.65 23.27 2.76
CA GLU A 107 29.86 22.09 1.94
C GLU A 107 28.59 21.73 1.18
N GLN A 108 28.69 21.61 -0.15
CA GLN A 108 27.54 21.25 -0.98
C GLN A 108 27.36 19.73 -0.97
N ILE A 109 26.22 19.28 -0.46
CA ILE A 109 25.86 17.87 -0.34
C ILE A 109 24.67 17.58 -1.24
N THR A 110 24.82 16.57 -2.10
CA THR A 110 23.73 16.07 -2.94
C THR A 110 23.13 14.83 -2.29
N MET A 111 21.81 14.86 -2.06
CA MET A 111 21.05 13.71 -1.56
C MET A 111 19.91 13.37 -2.51
N THR A 112 19.57 12.09 -2.56
CA THR A 112 18.42 11.55 -3.30
C THR A 112 17.26 11.30 -2.36
N ARG A 113 16.03 11.54 -2.82
CA ARG A 113 14.82 11.23 -2.08
C ARG A 113 14.45 9.76 -2.24
N TYR A 114 14.21 9.10 -1.11
CA TYR A 114 13.84 7.69 -1.02
C TYR A 114 12.50 7.50 -0.30
N TYR A 115 11.87 6.38 -0.62
CA TYR A 115 10.66 5.89 0.01
C TYR A 115 10.80 4.42 0.35
N THR A 116 10.31 4.04 1.52
CA THR A 116 10.13 2.65 1.94
C THR A 116 8.81 2.51 2.69
N ALA A 117 8.20 1.32 2.61
CA ALA A 117 7.01 1.02 3.40
C ALA A 117 6.93 -0.46 3.79
N LYS A 118 6.22 -0.71 4.88
CA LYS A 118 5.75 -2.04 5.27
C LYS A 118 4.28 -1.95 5.57
N ARG A 119 3.46 -2.80 4.91
CA ARG A 119 2.02 -2.89 5.13
C ARG A 119 1.63 -4.26 5.59
N THR A 120 0.61 -4.32 6.41
CA THR A 120 -0.03 -5.57 6.82
C THR A 120 -1.52 -5.43 6.59
N PHE A 121 -2.10 -6.39 5.88
CA PHE A 121 -3.53 -6.46 5.56
C PHE A 121 -4.14 -7.65 6.27
N TRP A 122 -5.29 -7.46 6.91
CA TRP A 122 -6.15 -8.51 7.43
C TRP A 122 -7.37 -8.61 6.52
N VAL A 123 -7.47 -9.72 5.81
CA VAL A 123 -8.40 -9.89 4.70
C VAL A 123 -9.42 -10.97 5.02
N ASP A 124 -10.69 -10.67 4.83
CA ASP A 124 -11.72 -11.69 4.84
C ASP A 124 -11.55 -12.63 3.63
N PRO A 125 -11.26 -13.94 3.83
CA PRO A 125 -10.98 -14.83 2.72
C PRO A 125 -12.18 -15.08 1.80
N VAL A 126 -13.40 -14.90 2.27
CA VAL A 126 -14.61 -15.15 1.45
C VAL A 126 -14.90 -13.99 0.53
N SER A 127 -14.92 -12.78 1.08
CA SER A 127 -15.27 -11.58 0.31
C SER A 127 -14.07 -10.87 -0.31
N GLY A 128 -12.85 -11.08 0.20
CA GLY A 128 -11.64 -10.35 -0.18
C GLY A 128 -11.56 -8.95 0.44
N THR A 129 -12.46 -8.61 1.36
CA THR A 129 -12.48 -7.31 2.05
C THR A 129 -11.32 -7.18 3.00
N ILE A 130 -10.57 -6.08 2.90
CA ILE A 130 -9.56 -5.70 3.89
C ILE A 130 -10.27 -5.13 5.11
N VAL A 131 -10.29 -5.87 6.21
CA VAL A 131 -11.01 -5.46 7.44
C VAL A 131 -10.15 -4.66 8.39
N LYS A 132 -8.83 -4.79 8.28
CA LYS A 132 -7.85 -4.03 9.06
C LYS A 132 -6.58 -3.87 8.25
N GLU A 133 -5.95 -2.72 8.36
CA GLU A 133 -4.67 -2.43 7.74
C GLU A 133 -3.74 -1.73 8.73
N SER A 134 -2.45 -2.00 8.61
CA SER A 134 -1.39 -1.25 9.26
C SER A 134 -0.33 -0.91 8.23
N GLU A 135 0.08 0.36 8.21
CA GLU A 135 1.14 0.86 7.34
C GLU A 135 2.20 1.57 8.18
N GLN A 136 3.46 1.25 7.91
CA GLN A 136 4.60 2.05 8.33
C GLN A 136 5.33 2.50 7.07
N ALA A 137 5.51 3.82 6.90
CA ALA A 137 6.19 4.37 5.74
C ALA A 137 7.21 5.42 6.14
N HIS A 138 8.34 5.41 5.46
CA HIS A 138 9.45 6.33 5.68
C HIS A 138 9.87 6.99 4.37
N HIS A 139 9.79 8.31 4.32
CA HIS A 139 10.31 9.16 3.26
C HIS A 139 11.51 9.93 3.80
N TYR A 140 12.62 9.87 3.10
CA TYR A 140 13.85 10.50 3.55
C TYR A 140 14.77 10.91 2.39
N TYR A 141 15.71 11.78 2.70
CA TYR A 141 16.86 12.05 1.85
C TYR A 141 18.09 11.37 2.41
N ALA A 142 18.93 10.89 1.51
CA ALA A 142 20.21 10.28 1.86
C ALA A 142 21.20 10.31 0.68
N ARG A 143 22.51 10.25 0.98
CA ARG A 143 23.57 9.99 0.02
C ARG A 143 23.61 8.51 -0.37
N ASP A 144 23.33 7.64 0.60
CA ASP A 144 23.16 6.20 0.43
C ASP A 144 21.75 5.81 0.89
N GLY A 145 20.92 5.29 -0.03
CA GLY A 145 19.54 4.93 0.27
C GLY A 145 19.37 3.91 1.39
N LEU A 146 20.40 3.13 1.70
CA LEU A 146 20.37 2.18 2.81
C LEU A 146 20.60 2.83 4.18
N LYS A 147 21.01 4.11 4.19
CA LYS A 147 21.34 4.88 5.40
C LYS A 147 20.58 6.19 5.43
N PRO A 148 19.32 6.21 5.90
CA PRO A 148 18.54 7.43 6.02
C PRO A 148 19.30 8.52 6.78
N GLU A 149 19.39 9.74 6.21
CA GLU A 149 20.11 10.86 6.82
C GLU A 149 19.16 11.98 7.24
N VAL A 150 18.21 12.35 6.38
CA VAL A 150 17.25 13.42 6.65
C VAL A 150 15.84 12.89 6.46
N THR A 151 15.13 12.65 7.53
CA THR A 151 13.73 12.18 7.49
C THR A 151 12.81 13.33 7.10
N LEU A 152 11.98 13.10 6.09
CA LEU A 152 10.87 13.98 5.70
C LEU A 152 9.59 13.61 6.44
N VAL A 153 9.23 12.33 6.38
CA VAL A 153 8.03 11.78 7.01
C VAL A 153 8.36 10.35 7.42
N ASP A 154 8.10 10.04 8.69
CA ASP A 154 8.12 8.69 9.23
C ASP A 154 6.85 8.50 10.04
N TYR A 155 6.01 7.55 9.64
CA TYR A 155 4.74 7.31 10.31
C TYR A 155 4.40 5.83 10.39
N LYS A 156 3.62 5.52 11.41
CA LYS A 156 2.93 4.24 11.54
C LYS A 156 1.46 4.50 11.77
N LEU A 157 0.64 4.03 10.84
CA LEU A 157 -0.81 4.12 10.89
C LEU A 157 -1.40 2.72 11.05
N THR A 158 -2.54 2.65 11.72
CA THR A 158 -3.33 1.42 11.85
C THR A 158 -4.80 1.82 11.81
N SER A 159 -5.64 1.00 11.19
CA SER A 159 -7.08 1.19 11.15
C SER A 159 -7.64 1.48 12.54
N THR A 160 -8.51 2.49 12.66
CA THR A 160 -9.19 2.78 13.92
C THR A 160 -10.17 1.66 14.28
N ARG A 161 -10.56 1.61 15.53
CA ARG A 161 -11.54 0.62 16.01
C ARG A 161 -12.86 0.70 15.24
N GLU A 162 -13.36 1.93 15.01
CA GLU A 162 -14.60 2.16 14.26
C GLU A 162 -14.48 1.68 12.81
N THR A 163 -13.32 1.94 12.18
CA THR A 163 -13.04 1.46 10.81
C THR A 163 -13.06 -0.06 10.77
N VAL A 164 -12.37 -0.73 11.71
CA VAL A 164 -12.35 -2.20 11.78
C VAL A 164 -13.75 -2.76 11.99
N GLU A 165 -14.53 -2.23 12.92
CA GLU A 165 -15.89 -2.66 13.17
C GLU A 165 -16.79 -2.52 11.92
N SER A 166 -16.69 -1.39 11.23
CA SER A 166 -17.42 -1.13 9.99
C SER A 166 -17.03 -2.11 8.87
N GLN A 167 -15.74 -2.34 8.68
CA GLN A 167 -15.23 -3.25 7.64
C GLN A 167 -15.56 -4.72 7.93
N VAL A 168 -15.51 -5.14 9.20
CA VAL A 168 -15.95 -6.49 9.61
C VAL A 168 -17.43 -6.69 9.32
N ASN A 169 -18.28 -5.70 9.59
CA ASN A 169 -19.72 -5.79 9.28
C ASN A 169 -19.95 -5.86 7.76
N SER A 170 -19.27 -5.01 6.98
CA SER A 170 -19.29 -5.08 5.52
C SER A 170 -18.88 -6.45 4.99
N ALA A 171 -17.82 -7.04 5.54
CA ALA A 171 -17.35 -8.36 5.13
C ALA A 171 -18.40 -9.45 5.44
N ARG A 172 -19.07 -9.38 6.60
CA ARG A 172 -20.16 -10.29 6.94
C ARG A 172 -21.34 -10.18 5.99
N ASP A 173 -21.79 -8.97 5.69
CA ASP A 173 -22.89 -8.72 4.73
C ASP A 173 -22.54 -9.26 3.33
N GLU A 174 -21.30 -9.13 2.91
CA GLU A 174 -20.84 -9.66 1.64
C GLU A 174 -20.75 -11.20 1.63
N ARG A 175 -20.31 -11.82 2.72
CA ARG A 175 -20.36 -13.28 2.88
C ARG A 175 -21.78 -13.82 2.71
N ASP A 176 -22.77 -13.15 3.31
CA ASP A 176 -24.16 -13.53 3.22
C ASP A 176 -24.69 -13.42 1.79
N ARG A 177 -24.31 -12.36 1.07
CA ARG A 177 -24.63 -12.20 -0.37
C ARG A 177 -23.99 -13.29 -1.21
N VAL A 178 -22.70 -13.58 -1.02
CA VAL A 178 -22.01 -14.66 -1.74
C VAL A 178 -22.68 -16.01 -1.46
N ALA A 179 -23.04 -16.30 -0.22
CA ALA A 179 -23.75 -17.52 0.14
C ALA A 179 -25.12 -17.62 -0.52
N LEU A 180 -25.88 -16.51 -0.56
CA LEU A 180 -27.19 -16.43 -1.22
C LEU A 180 -27.08 -16.74 -2.74
N TRP A 181 -26.15 -16.07 -3.42
CA TRP A 181 -25.98 -16.25 -4.86
C TRP A 181 -25.40 -17.61 -5.24
N SER A 182 -24.47 -18.15 -4.46
CA SER A 182 -23.76 -19.39 -4.78
C SER A 182 -24.50 -20.67 -4.37
N ARG A 183 -25.38 -20.62 -3.38
CA ARG A 183 -26.04 -21.81 -2.81
C ARG A 183 -27.56 -21.74 -2.87
N VAL A 184 -28.16 -20.64 -2.40
CA VAL A 184 -29.62 -20.56 -2.22
C VAL A 184 -30.32 -20.46 -3.59
N LEU A 185 -29.92 -19.51 -4.45
CA LEU A 185 -30.59 -19.30 -5.73
C LEU A 185 -30.50 -20.52 -6.68
N PRO A 186 -29.35 -21.16 -6.89
CA PRO A 186 -29.29 -22.34 -7.74
C PRO A 186 -30.18 -23.48 -7.25
N ILE A 187 -30.22 -23.75 -5.94
CA ILE A 187 -31.09 -24.80 -5.35
C ILE A 187 -32.58 -24.46 -5.56
N THR A 188 -32.94 -23.20 -5.36
CA THR A 188 -34.34 -22.75 -5.51
C THR A 188 -34.79 -22.88 -6.98
N PHE A 189 -33.96 -22.43 -7.94
CA PHE A 189 -34.29 -22.54 -9.35
C PHE A 189 -34.36 -24.00 -9.83
N THR A 190 -33.46 -24.86 -9.33
CA THR A 190 -33.49 -26.29 -9.64
C THR A 190 -34.77 -26.94 -9.11
N ALA A 191 -35.18 -26.63 -7.88
CA ALA A 191 -36.40 -27.15 -7.30
C ALA A 191 -37.65 -26.71 -8.09
N ILE A 192 -37.72 -25.44 -8.51
CA ILE A 192 -38.83 -24.93 -9.33
C ILE A 192 -38.82 -25.62 -10.72
N GLY A 193 -37.68 -25.79 -11.35
CA GLY A 193 -37.57 -26.44 -12.64
C GLY A 193 -37.90 -27.95 -12.65
N LEU A 194 -37.85 -28.61 -11.48
CA LEU A 194 -38.26 -30.03 -11.33
C LEU A 194 -39.78 -30.19 -11.08
N ILE A 195 -40.45 -29.11 -10.71
CA ILE A 195 -41.90 -29.10 -10.42
C ILE A 195 -42.73 -28.62 -11.64
N ALA A 196 -42.10 -27.92 -12.56
CA ALA A 196 -42.69 -27.44 -13.82
C ALA A 196 -42.57 -28.46 -14.94
#